data_dbe4edc5bafc7838c8efcce91f632a25
#
_entry.id   dbe4edc5bafc7838c8efcce91f632a25
#
_cell.length_a   1.000
_cell.length_b   1.000
_cell.length_c   1.000
_cell.angle_alpha   90.00
_cell.angle_beta   90.00
_cell.angle_gamma   90.00
#
_symmetry.space_group_name_H-M   'P 1'
#
loop_
_entity.id
_entity.type
_entity.pdbx_description
1 polymer ?
#
loop_
_entity_poly.entity_id
_entity_poly.type
_entity_poly.pdbx_seq_one_letter_code
_entity_poly.pdbx_strand_id
1 'polypeptide(L)'
;MDTTKKWFHYLHTTRHLSVGSISEARLKATGNKLEIPIINEAGEHIFSKYRKEPWDESDAPKYTYETGSHIALYGRHCKSQSVRLFVTEGELDQMALRTIGYDAYSSTGGAVSWQADWELDRIPTVLYDNDEAGINGSIKTIMLLGKAIYSWIPPGFGSDIGEVLEKHGKEFCQKLLEDPVRQIKINLQDLDTKVSISRKKKELNAIAKMMEESVGKQFMLGLIKKLIELEKSLTPKKRKDMPVDSTIRDKARAYPIQNLIKVHTNGIYRNKALCPFHSENSPSYHVYKDNTGYCHGSCGKTYDVIDIYMKQENLFGKEGFKKAIEELSQKT
;
A
#
# COMPACT_ATOMS: atom_id res chain seq x y z
N MET A 1 8.92 15.14 38.55
CA MET A 1 9.66 14.02 37.92
C MET A 1 10.26 14.55 36.65
N ASP A 2 11.52 14.29 36.36
CA ASP A 2 12.18 14.69 35.12
C ASP A 2 11.43 14.09 33.90
N THR A 3 11.29 14.85 32.81
CA THR A 3 10.53 14.46 31.62
C THR A 3 11.02 13.14 31.03
N THR A 4 12.33 12.92 31.03
CA THR A 4 12.94 11.65 30.58
C THR A 4 12.47 10.46 31.42
N LYS A 5 12.38 10.62 32.73
CA LYS A 5 11.86 9.58 33.64
C LYS A 5 10.36 9.32 33.43
N LYS A 6 9.58 10.37 33.13
CA LYS A 6 8.14 10.22 32.82
C LYS A 6 7.94 9.42 31.53
N TRP A 7 8.68 9.75 30.46
CA TRP A 7 8.61 9.02 29.20
C TRP A 7 9.07 7.57 29.33
N PHE A 8 10.18 7.33 30.05
CA PHE A 8 10.63 5.95 30.30
C PHE A 8 9.60 5.15 31.10
N HIS A 9 9.01 5.74 32.14
CA HIS A 9 7.93 5.10 32.90
C HIS A 9 6.73 4.78 32.00
N TYR A 10 6.29 5.71 31.16
CA TYR A 10 5.20 5.48 30.21
C TYR A 10 5.52 4.34 29.25
N LEU A 11 6.66 4.37 28.58
CA LEU A 11 7.03 3.37 27.60
C LEU A 11 7.26 1.99 28.22
N HIS A 12 7.98 1.93 29.34
CA HIS A 12 8.37 0.66 29.94
C HIS A 12 7.31 0.10 30.89
N THR A 13 6.74 0.93 31.75
CA THR A 13 5.82 0.47 32.79
C THR A 13 4.37 0.46 32.31
N THR A 14 3.92 1.49 31.58
CA THR A 14 2.53 1.55 31.10
C THR A 14 2.38 0.78 29.80
N ARG A 15 3.24 1.02 28.79
CA ARG A 15 3.15 0.37 27.48
C ARG A 15 3.83 -1.00 27.44
N HIS A 16 4.44 -1.45 28.52
CA HIS A 16 5.14 -2.72 28.65
C HIS A 16 6.23 -2.99 27.60
N LEU A 17 6.80 -1.92 27.02
CA LEU A 17 7.89 -2.04 26.06
C LEU A 17 9.19 -2.48 26.77
N SER A 18 9.93 -3.40 26.19
CA SER A 18 11.21 -3.84 26.74
C SER A 18 12.25 -2.71 26.67
N VAL A 19 13.17 -2.71 27.63
CA VAL A 19 14.32 -1.78 27.62
C VAL A 19 15.11 -1.91 26.31
N GLY A 20 15.23 -3.14 25.79
CA GLY A 20 15.90 -3.42 24.51
C GLY A 20 15.23 -2.72 23.32
N SER A 21 13.90 -2.84 23.17
CA SER A 21 13.18 -2.20 22.07
C SER A 21 13.19 -0.66 22.19
N ILE A 22 13.09 -0.10 23.40
CA ILE A 22 13.21 1.35 23.64
C ILE A 22 14.61 1.85 23.25
N SER A 23 15.66 1.14 23.66
CA SER A 23 17.06 1.49 23.35
C SER A 23 17.34 1.39 21.84
N GLU A 24 16.88 0.32 21.18
CA GLU A 24 17.04 0.11 19.75
C GLU A 24 16.36 1.22 18.93
N ALA A 25 15.19 1.69 19.38
CA ALA A 25 14.45 2.80 18.77
C ALA A 25 15.14 4.17 18.95
N ARG A 26 16.17 4.29 19.79
CA ARG A 26 16.94 5.51 20.08
C ARG A 26 16.07 6.71 20.46
N LEU A 27 14.96 6.47 21.18
CA LEU A 27 14.01 7.50 21.57
C LEU A 27 14.65 8.54 22.51
N LYS A 28 14.22 9.81 22.40
CA LYS A 28 14.70 10.90 23.26
C LYS A 28 13.51 11.72 23.77
N ALA A 29 13.57 12.13 25.03
CA ALA A 29 12.67 13.13 25.56
C ALA A 29 13.21 14.52 25.20
N THR A 30 12.45 15.29 24.41
CA THR A 30 12.81 16.62 23.93
C THR A 30 11.73 17.62 24.34
N GLY A 31 12.00 18.40 25.38
CA GLY A 31 10.99 19.28 26.00
C GLY A 31 9.80 18.44 26.51
N ASN A 32 8.58 18.74 26.02
CA ASN A 32 7.35 18.03 26.34
C ASN A 32 6.96 16.97 25.30
N LYS A 33 7.88 16.56 24.44
CA LYS A 33 7.63 15.59 23.37
C LYS A 33 8.59 14.41 23.45
N LEU A 34 8.16 13.27 22.91
CA LEU A 34 9.03 12.15 22.60
C LEU A 34 9.51 12.29 21.16
N GLU A 35 10.80 12.41 20.97
CA GLU A 35 11.46 12.32 19.69
C GLU A 35 11.60 10.85 19.30
N ILE A 36 11.12 10.52 18.11
CA ILE A 36 11.23 9.22 17.45
C ILE A 36 12.11 9.44 16.22
N PRO A 37 13.43 9.13 16.31
CA PRO A 37 14.32 9.31 15.18
C PRO A 37 14.01 8.28 14.09
N ILE A 38 13.88 8.73 12.86
CA ILE A 38 13.74 7.87 11.69
C ILE A 38 15.14 7.60 11.16
N ILE A 39 15.49 6.32 11.13
CA ILE A 39 16.84 5.83 10.88
C ILE A 39 16.80 4.88 9.68
N ASN A 40 17.68 5.06 8.71
CA ASN A 40 17.78 4.19 7.56
C ASN A 40 18.48 2.85 7.90
N GLU A 41 18.55 1.95 6.94
CA GLU A 41 19.15 0.62 7.09
C GLU A 41 20.65 0.67 7.44
N ALA A 42 21.35 1.72 7.01
CA ALA A 42 22.76 1.96 7.35
C ALA A 42 22.95 2.48 8.79
N GLY A 43 21.87 2.78 9.51
CA GLY A 43 21.91 3.31 10.89
C GLY A 43 22.06 4.83 10.96
N GLU A 44 21.89 5.54 9.84
CA GLU A 44 21.97 6.99 9.74
C GLU A 44 20.61 7.63 10.04
N HIS A 45 20.63 8.73 10.78
CA HIS A 45 19.43 9.55 11.03
C HIS A 45 18.98 10.28 9.77
N ILE A 46 17.68 10.17 9.43
CA ILE A 46 17.09 10.83 8.27
C ILE A 46 16.36 12.10 8.71
N PHE A 47 15.40 11.97 9.63
CA PHE A 47 14.63 13.05 10.26
C PHE A 47 14.01 12.54 11.55
N SER A 48 13.35 13.41 12.32
CA SER A 48 12.65 13.04 13.54
C SER A 48 11.15 13.27 13.44
N LYS A 49 10.39 12.34 14.03
CA LYS A 49 8.96 12.45 14.32
C LYS A 49 8.82 12.70 15.82
N TYR A 50 7.89 13.54 16.18
CA TYR A 50 7.67 13.90 17.59
C TYR A 50 6.28 13.52 18.02
N ARG A 51 6.18 12.80 19.12
CA ARG A 51 4.91 12.44 19.76
C ARG A 51 4.64 13.37 20.95
N LYS A 52 3.43 13.91 21.00
CA LYS A 52 2.90 14.67 22.14
C LYS A 52 2.83 13.75 23.38
N GLU A 53 3.04 14.31 24.56
CA GLU A 53 2.88 13.60 25.83
C GLU A 53 1.45 13.02 25.95
N PRO A 54 1.29 11.75 26.37
CA PRO A 54 -0.04 11.14 26.55
C PRO A 54 -0.91 11.82 27.62
N TRP A 55 -0.28 12.56 28.53
CA TRP A 55 -0.93 13.32 29.60
C TRP A 55 -1.13 14.81 29.27
N ASP A 56 -0.82 15.24 28.05
CA ASP A 56 -1.12 16.57 27.53
C ASP A 56 -2.52 16.57 26.92
N GLU A 57 -3.48 17.21 27.60
CA GLU A 57 -4.90 17.30 27.21
C GLU A 57 -5.17 18.40 26.18
N SER A 58 -4.15 19.12 25.71
CA SER A 58 -4.33 20.17 24.69
C SER A 58 -4.78 19.59 23.33
N ASP A 59 -5.40 20.43 22.49
CA ASP A 59 -5.81 20.05 21.11
C ASP A 59 -4.63 19.96 20.12
N ALA A 60 -3.37 20.06 20.62
CA ALA A 60 -2.21 19.92 19.76
C ALA A 60 -2.14 18.53 19.08
N PRO A 61 -1.70 18.44 17.83
CA PRO A 61 -1.60 17.17 17.13
C PRO A 61 -0.78 16.11 17.89
N LYS A 62 -1.28 14.87 17.93
CA LYS A 62 -0.62 13.73 18.57
C LYS A 62 0.81 13.52 18.05
N TYR A 63 1.02 13.78 16.77
CA TYR A 63 2.33 13.71 16.11
C TYR A 63 2.63 14.99 15.34
N THR A 64 3.89 15.39 15.37
CA THR A 64 4.47 16.44 14.50
C THR A 64 5.76 15.93 13.88
N TYR A 65 6.21 16.58 12.81
CA TYR A 65 7.36 16.13 12.03
C TYR A 65 8.37 17.26 11.92
N GLU A 66 9.62 16.88 11.75
CA GLU A 66 10.69 17.80 11.39
C GLU A 66 10.44 18.41 9.99
N THR A 67 10.85 19.66 9.78
CA THR A 67 10.71 20.33 8.48
C THR A 67 11.49 19.57 7.41
N GLY A 68 10.86 19.30 6.27
CA GLY A 68 11.50 18.52 5.19
C GLY A 68 11.35 17.00 5.34
N SER A 69 10.63 16.52 6.36
CA SER A 69 10.33 15.10 6.50
C SER A 69 9.51 14.55 5.33
N HIS A 70 9.66 13.27 5.08
CA HIS A 70 8.91 12.52 4.06
C HIS A 70 8.43 11.19 4.62
N ILE A 71 7.57 10.48 3.90
CA ILE A 71 7.13 9.15 4.32
C ILE A 71 8.30 8.18 4.16
N ALA A 72 8.65 7.49 5.25
CA ALA A 72 9.75 6.52 5.30
C ALA A 72 9.34 5.23 6.00
N LEU A 73 10.08 4.16 5.77
CA LEU A 73 9.91 2.87 6.44
C LEU A 73 10.70 2.89 7.76
N TYR A 74 10.00 2.80 8.89
CA TYR A 74 10.57 2.76 10.22
C TYR A 74 10.93 1.33 10.64
N GLY A 75 12.01 1.18 11.38
CA GLY A 75 12.44 -0.08 11.99
C GLY A 75 13.49 -0.86 11.18
N ARG A 76 13.88 -0.40 9.99
CA ARG A 76 14.89 -1.08 9.15
C ARG A 76 16.29 -1.16 9.78
N HIS A 77 16.62 -0.23 10.66
CA HIS A 77 17.92 -0.24 11.39
C HIS A 77 17.96 -1.30 12.50
N CYS A 78 16.79 -1.84 12.88
CA CYS A 78 16.71 -2.88 13.89
C CYS A 78 17.25 -4.20 13.34
N LYS A 79 18.15 -4.85 14.09
CA LYS A 79 18.71 -6.14 13.68
C LYS A 79 17.63 -7.22 13.65
N SER A 80 17.61 -8.02 12.58
CA SER A 80 16.72 -9.16 12.45
C SER A 80 17.00 -10.20 13.54
N GLN A 81 15.95 -10.68 14.20
CA GLN A 81 16.01 -11.71 15.24
C GLN A 81 14.95 -12.80 15.05
N SER A 82 14.01 -12.61 14.14
CA SER A 82 12.86 -13.49 13.94
C SER A 82 12.72 -13.91 12.49
N VAL A 83 12.23 -15.13 12.25
CA VAL A 83 11.80 -15.59 10.91
C VAL A 83 10.51 -14.90 10.46
N ARG A 84 9.73 -14.34 11.38
CA ARG A 84 8.49 -13.63 11.06
C ARG A 84 8.73 -12.13 11.05
N LEU A 85 8.24 -11.50 9.98
CA LEU A 85 8.23 -10.05 9.83
C LEU A 85 6.79 -9.56 9.90
N PHE A 86 6.55 -8.55 10.71
CA PHE A 86 5.28 -7.85 10.79
C PHE A 86 5.37 -6.47 10.14
N VAL A 87 4.22 -5.99 9.67
CA VAL A 87 4.02 -4.61 9.23
C VAL A 87 2.86 -4.05 10.03
N THR A 88 3.12 -2.93 10.73
CA THR A 88 2.16 -2.26 11.61
C THR A 88 1.85 -0.85 11.14
N GLU A 89 0.84 -0.23 11.73
CA GLU A 89 0.46 1.14 11.43
C GLU A 89 1.44 2.17 12.00
N GLY A 90 1.86 1.99 13.26
CA GLY A 90 2.62 2.96 14.01
C GLY A 90 3.95 2.45 14.58
N GLU A 91 4.82 3.39 14.96
CA GLU A 91 6.16 3.08 15.49
C GLU A 91 6.09 2.40 16.87
N LEU A 92 5.09 2.74 17.71
CA LEU A 92 4.95 2.10 19.02
C LEU A 92 4.49 0.65 18.89
N ASP A 93 3.66 0.32 17.89
CA ASP A 93 3.25 -1.05 17.61
C ASP A 93 4.41 -1.87 17.05
N GLN A 94 5.25 -1.25 16.23
CA GLN A 94 6.52 -1.84 15.81
C GLN A 94 7.39 -2.20 17.01
N MET A 95 7.56 -1.28 17.98
CA MET A 95 8.32 -1.53 19.20
C MET A 95 7.65 -2.59 20.11
N ALA A 96 6.33 -2.65 20.15
CA ALA A 96 5.60 -3.69 20.86
C ALA A 96 5.90 -5.07 20.28
N LEU A 97 5.87 -5.22 18.96
CA LEU A 97 6.25 -6.47 18.29
C LEU A 97 7.72 -6.85 18.53
N ARG A 98 8.63 -5.88 18.52
CA ARG A 98 10.03 -6.11 18.91
C ARG A 98 10.15 -6.63 20.37
N THR A 99 9.36 -6.05 21.27
CA THR A 99 9.28 -6.50 22.67
C THR A 99 8.77 -7.94 22.78
N ILE A 100 7.78 -8.30 21.97
CA ILE A 100 7.22 -9.64 21.90
C ILE A 100 8.23 -10.65 21.34
N GLY A 101 9.18 -10.20 20.50
CA GLY A 101 10.26 -11.03 19.93
C GLY A 101 10.11 -11.24 18.42
N TYR A 102 9.36 -10.38 17.73
CA TYR A 102 9.22 -10.41 16.28
C TYR A 102 9.90 -9.22 15.60
N ASP A 103 10.35 -9.42 14.37
CA ASP A 103 10.76 -8.31 13.52
C ASP A 103 9.52 -7.55 13.05
N ALA A 104 9.62 -6.23 13.02
CA ALA A 104 8.51 -5.40 12.56
C ALA A 104 8.99 -4.11 11.91
N TYR A 105 8.21 -3.65 10.94
CA TYR A 105 8.33 -2.35 10.28
C TYR A 105 7.01 -1.59 10.36
N SER A 106 7.08 -0.26 10.33
CA SER A 106 5.90 0.59 10.18
C SER A 106 6.16 1.72 9.19
N SER A 107 5.10 2.30 8.64
CA SER A 107 5.21 3.52 7.87
C SER A 107 5.14 4.74 8.77
N THR A 108 6.01 5.74 8.58
CA THR A 108 5.98 6.98 9.36
C THR A 108 4.72 7.83 9.12
N GLY A 109 4.00 7.58 8.02
CA GLY A 109 2.79 8.31 7.64
C GLY A 109 1.46 7.64 8.07
N GLY A 110 1.51 6.53 8.83
CA GLY A 110 0.31 5.81 9.29
C GLY A 110 -0.29 4.84 8.26
N ALA A 111 -1.52 4.36 8.53
CA ALA A 111 -2.18 3.23 7.87
C ALA A 111 -2.15 3.21 6.34
N VAL A 112 -2.36 4.34 5.69
CA VAL A 112 -2.54 4.40 4.22
C VAL A 112 -1.29 4.86 3.47
N SER A 113 -0.14 4.93 4.13
CA SER A 113 1.08 5.55 3.60
C SER A 113 2.14 4.59 3.08
N TRP A 114 1.87 3.27 3.07
CA TRP A 114 2.79 2.27 2.52
C TRP A 114 3.18 2.61 1.08
N GLN A 115 4.48 2.49 0.74
CA GLN A 115 5.00 2.77 -0.58
C GLN A 115 5.25 1.47 -1.35
N ALA A 116 4.97 1.48 -2.66
CA ALA A 116 5.08 0.30 -3.51
C ALA A 116 6.54 -0.13 -3.79
N ASP A 117 7.49 0.79 -3.64
CA ASP A 117 8.93 0.59 -3.85
C ASP A 117 9.68 0.08 -2.61
N TRP A 118 8.98 -0.08 -1.49
CA TRP A 118 9.60 -0.66 -0.30
C TRP A 118 9.73 -2.18 -0.43
N GLU A 119 10.93 -2.62 -0.68
CA GLU A 119 11.26 -4.04 -0.74
C GLU A 119 11.38 -4.64 0.67
N LEU A 120 10.83 -5.84 0.83
CA LEU A 120 10.92 -6.64 2.04
C LEU A 120 11.65 -7.95 1.73
N ASP A 121 12.51 -8.39 2.64
CA ASP A 121 13.32 -9.59 2.50
C ASP A 121 12.51 -10.90 2.64
N ARG A 122 11.28 -10.80 3.14
CA ARG A 122 10.39 -11.95 3.38
C ARG A 122 8.92 -11.53 3.31
N ILE A 123 8.02 -12.53 3.21
CA ILE A 123 6.58 -12.28 3.20
C ILE A 123 6.15 -11.75 4.57
N PRO A 124 5.61 -10.51 4.65
CA PRO A 124 5.22 -9.94 5.91
C PRO A 124 3.86 -10.43 6.39
N THR A 125 3.64 -10.34 7.70
CA THR A 125 2.32 -10.36 8.32
C THR A 125 1.86 -8.92 8.54
N VAL A 126 0.79 -8.49 7.88
CA VAL A 126 0.18 -7.16 8.07
C VAL A 126 -0.76 -7.23 9.27
N LEU A 127 -0.48 -6.40 10.28
CA LEU A 127 -1.22 -6.31 11.53
C LEU A 127 -1.39 -4.83 11.88
N TYR A 128 -2.50 -4.25 11.47
CA TYR A 128 -2.88 -2.86 11.76
C TYR A 128 -3.97 -2.82 12.83
N ASP A 129 -4.33 -1.63 13.25
CA ASP A 129 -5.39 -1.40 14.21
C ASP A 129 -6.71 -2.04 13.74
N ASN A 130 -7.56 -2.45 14.67
CA ASN A 130 -8.81 -3.14 14.35
C ASN A 130 -9.99 -2.20 14.08
N ASP A 131 -9.69 -0.96 13.75
CA ASP A 131 -10.66 0.05 13.31
C ASP A 131 -10.80 0.12 11.78
N GLU A 132 -11.69 0.96 11.29
CA GLU A 132 -11.93 1.15 9.86
C GLU A 132 -10.69 1.66 9.12
N ALA A 133 -9.91 2.55 9.73
CA ALA A 133 -8.69 3.11 9.13
C ALA A 133 -7.61 2.04 8.98
N GLY A 134 -7.37 1.24 10.02
CA GLY A 134 -6.42 0.13 10.01
C GLY A 134 -6.83 -0.99 9.05
N ILE A 135 -8.12 -1.34 8.97
CA ILE A 135 -8.63 -2.31 7.99
C ILE A 135 -8.38 -1.82 6.55
N ASN A 136 -8.74 -0.57 6.25
CA ASN A 136 -8.54 0.02 4.92
C ASN A 136 -7.04 0.16 4.58
N GLY A 137 -6.23 0.52 5.56
CA GLY A 137 -4.77 0.57 5.45
C GLY A 137 -4.17 -0.80 5.15
N SER A 138 -4.59 -1.84 5.87
CA SER A 138 -4.17 -3.23 5.63
C SER A 138 -4.49 -3.69 4.21
N ILE A 139 -5.69 -3.40 3.71
CA ILE A 139 -6.09 -3.73 2.35
C ILE A 139 -5.18 -3.05 1.35
N LYS A 140 -4.95 -1.73 1.48
CA LYS A 140 -4.06 -0.97 0.59
C LYS A 140 -2.64 -1.52 0.61
N THR A 141 -2.10 -1.75 1.80
CA THR A 141 -0.74 -2.29 1.97
C THR A 141 -0.59 -3.66 1.32
N ILE A 142 -1.54 -4.58 1.54
CA ILE A 142 -1.51 -5.92 0.93
C ILE A 142 -1.67 -5.86 -0.58
N MET A 143 -2.48 -4.96 -1.11
CA MET A 143 -2.59 -4.76 -2.56
C MET A 143 -1.27 -4.26 -3.18
N LEU A 144 -0.51 -3.41 -2.48
CA LEU A 144 0.80 -2.93 -2.92
C LEU A 144 1.89 -4.02 -2.82
N LEU A 145 1.88 -4.79 -1.73
CA LEU A 145 2.80 -5.91 -1.53
C LEU A 145 2.54 -7.09 -2.50
N GLY A 146 1.31 -7.25 -2.96
CA GLY A 146 0.89 -8.38 -3.81
C GLY A 146 0.87 -9.73 -3.10
N LYS A 147 1.65 -9.93 -2.01
CA LYS A 147 1.70 -11.16 -1.23
C LYS A 147 1.99 -10.86 0.24
N ALA A 148 1.11 -11.30 1.13
CA ALA A 148 1.24 -11.10 2.57
C ALA A 148 0.42 -12.12 3.36
N ILE A 149 0.62 -12.16 4.67
CA ILE A 149 -0.30 -12.74 5.63
C ILE A 149 -1.08 -11.58 6.24
N TYR A 150 -2.40 -11.64 6.28
CA TYR A 150 -3.21 -10.73 7.08
C TYR A 150 -3.49 -11.36 8.44
N SER A 151 -3.25 -10.61 9.50
CA SER A 151 -3.60 -10.98 10.88
C SER A 151 -4.38 -9.84 11.52
N TRP A 152 -5.20 -10.14 12.53
CA TRP A 152 -6.01 -9.13 13.22
C TRP A 152 -6.12 -9.40 14.71
N ILE A 153 -6.36 -8.35 15.46
CA ILE A 153 -6.66 -8.39 16.89
C ILE A 153 -8.19 -8.54 17.04
N PRO A 154 -8.68 -9.54 17.78
CA PRO A 154 -10.11 -9.71 18.00
C PRO A 154 -10.66 -8.56 18.86
N PRO A 155 -11.93 -8.20 18.66
CA PRO A 155 -12.63 -7.29 19.55
C PRO A 155 -12.56 -7.75 21.01
N GLY A 156 -12.34 -6.81 21.93
CA GLY A 156 -12.27 -7.08 23.37
C GLY A 156 -10.86 -7.29 23.92
N PHE A 157 -9.85 -7.56 23.09
CA PHE A 157 -8.46 -7.68 23.57
C PHE A 157 -7.68 -6.34 23.50
N GLY A 158 -7.99 -5.50 22.56
CA GLY A 158 -7.37 -4.20 22.35
C GLY A 158 -7.66 -3.67 20.95
N SER A 159 -7.34 -2.41 20.69
CA SER A 159 -7.44 -1.77 19.37
C SER A 159 -6.22 -2.06 18.49
N ASP A 160 -5.04 -2.15 19.10
CA ASP A 160 -3.74 -2.36 18.49
C ASP A 160 -2.90 -3.37 19.30
N ILE A 161 -1.77 -3.81 18.75
CA ILE A 161 -0.90 -4.80 19.41
C ILE A 161 -0.21 -4.23 20.65
N GLY A 162 0.01 -2.91 20.70
CA GLY A 162 0.55 -2.23 21.85
C GLY A 162 -0.41 -2.28 23.04
N GLU A 163 -1.71 -2.06 22.80
CA GLU A 163 -2.74 -2.18 23.83
C GLU A 163 -2.94 -3.63 24.31
N VAL A 164 -2.83 -4.61 23.41
CA VAL A 164 -2.86 -6.04 23.79
C VAL A 164 -1.66 -6.38 24.69
N LEU A 165 -0.46 -5.88 24.35
CA LEU A 165 0.74 -6.09 25.16
C LEU A 165 0.58 -5.47 26.56
N GLU A 166 0.02 -4.25 26.63
CA GLU A 166 -0.24 -3.52 27.87
C GLU A 166 -1.21 -4.29 28.78
N LYS A 167 -2.30 -4.81 28.21
CA LYS A 167 -3.37 -5.48 28.98
C LYS A 167 -3.09 -6.94 29.34
N HIS A 168 -2.42 -7.66 28.46
CA HIS A 168 -2.34 -9.12 28.55
C HIS A 168 -0.90 -9.67 28.62
N GLY A 169 0.10 -8.84 28.36
CA GLY A 169 1.51 -9.22 28.42
C GLY A 169 1.99 -10.00 27.20
N LYS A 170 3.32 -10.25 27.19
CA LYS A 170 4.06 -10.81 26.06
C LYS A 170 3.61 -12.20 25.64
N GLU A 171 3.45 -13.12 26.60
CA GLU A 171 3.11 -14.53 26.30
C GLU A 171 1.72 -14.66 25.68
N PHE A 172 0.78 -13.83 26.13
CA PHE A 172 -0.55 -13.77 25.51
C PHE A 172 -0.48 -13.25 24.06
N CYS A 173 0.28 -12.19 23.82
CA CYS A 173 0.51 -11.66 22.47
C CYS A 173 1.10 -12.73 21.54
N GLN A 174 2.10 -13.50 22.00
CA GLN A 174 2.69 -14.58 21.20
C GLN A 174 1.65 -15.64 20.82
N LYS A 175 0.86 -16.13 21.78
CA LYS A 175 -0.21 -17.08 21.50
C LYS A 175 -1.26 -16.53 20.52
N LEU A 176 -1.64 -15.26 20.67
CA LEU A 176 -2.58 -14.59 19.79
C LEU A 176 -2.05 -14.49 18.35
N LEU A 177 -0.78 -14.11 18.19
CA LEU A 177 -0.15 -13.92 16.88
C LEU A 177 0.24 -15.24 16.19
N GLU A 178 0.35 -16.33 16.95
CA GLU A 178 0.62 -17.67 16.42
C GLU A 178 -0.65 -18.45 16.09
N ASP A 179 -1.82 -17.97 16.52
CA ASP A 179 -3.09 -18.61 16.23
C ASP A 179 -3.41 -18.64 14.73
N PRO A 180 -3.41 -19.81 14.08
CA PRO A 180 -3.63 -19.91 12.63
C PRO A 180 -5.04 -19.49 12.20
N VAL A 181 -6.02 -19.52 13.11
CA VAL A 181 -7.40 -19.09 12.82
C VAL A 181 -7.46 -17.59 12.53
N ARG A 182 -6.47 -16.82 13.03
CA ARG A 182 -6.37 -15.37 12.87
C ARG A 182 -5.40 -14.94 11.79
N GLN A 183 -5.08 -15.84 10.88
CA GLN A 183 -4.11 -15.58 9.82
C GLN A 183 -4.69 -16.02 8.48
N ILE A 184 -4.70 -15.08 7.53
CA ILE A 184 -5.14 -15.36 6.16
C ILE A 184 -3.97 -15.09 5.21
N LYS A 185 -3.53 -16.12 4.51
CA LYS A 185 -2.52 -15.98 3.45
C LYS A 185 -3.17 -15.37 2.21
N ILE A 186 -2.70 -14.21 1.82
CA ILE A 186 -3.17 -13.47 0.63
C ILE A 186 -2.07 -13.50 -0.42
N ASN A 187 -2.44 -13.92 -1.63
CA ASN A 187 -1.59 -13.80 -2.81
C ASN A 187 -2.41 -13.12 -3.93
N LEU A 188 -2.00 -11.91 -4.30
CA LEU A 188 -2.60 -11.08 -5.34
C LEU A 188 -1.65 -10.89 -6.53
N GLN A 189 -0.56 -11.65 -6.59
CA GLN A 189 0.33 -11.65 -7.74
C GLN A 189 -0.43 -12.21 -8.96
N ASP A 190 -0.07 -11.73 -10.15
CA ASP A 190 -0.65 -12.17 -11.43
C ASP A 190 -2.15 -11.89 -11.61
N LEU A 191 -2.68 -10.88 -10.90
CA LEU A 191 -4.05 -10.40 -11.11
C LEU A 191 -4.14 -9.40 -12.27
N ASP A 192 -3.65 -9.79 -13.44
CA ASP A 192 -3.53 -8.99 -14.65
C ASP A 192 -4.71 -9.13 -15.61
N THR A 193 -5.60 -10.09 -15.36
CA THR A 193 -6.77 -10.38 -16.19
C THR A 193 -8.06 -10.41 -15.38
N LYS A 194 -9.20 -10.13 -16.06
CA LYS A 194 -10.54 -10.30 -15.45
C LYS A 194 -10.77 -11.72 -14.95
N VAL A 195 -10.21 -12.71 -15.63
CA VAL A 195 -10.38 -14.13 -15.26
C VAL A 195 -9.63 -14.43 -13.97
N SER A 196 -8.36 -13.98 -13.84
CA SER A 196 -7.57 -14.15 -12.63
C SER A 196 -8.20 -13.45 -11.43
N ILE A 197 -8.65 -12.19 -11.61
CA ILE A 197 -9.37 -11.43 -10.58
C ILE A 197 -10.68 -12.11 -10.18
N SER A 198 -11.48 -12.56 -11.16
CA SER A 198 -12.77 -13.24 -10.88
C SER A 198 -12.57 -14.53 -10.08
N ARG A 199 -11.52 -15.32 -10.41
CA ARG A 199 -11.14 -16.52 -9.67
C ARG A 199 -10.76 -16.17 -8.22
N LYS A 200 -9.91 -15.16 -8.03
CA LYS A 200 -9.49 -14.71 -6.69
C LYS A 200 -10.67 -14.21 -5.86
N LYS A 201 -11.60 -13.45 -6.44
CA LYS A 201 -12.82 -13.02 -5.74
C LYS A 201 -13.67 -14.21 -5.28
N LYS A 202 -13.81 -15.27 -6.09
CA LYS A 202 -14.55 -16.47 -5.68
C LYS A 202 -13.89 -17.17 -4.49
N GLU A 203 -12.56 -17.33 -4.53
CA GLU A 203 -11.76 -17.89 -3.44
C GLU A 203 -11.97 -17.09 -2.13
N LEU A 204 -11.76 -15.78 -2.18
CA LEU A 204 -11.90 -14.90 -1.01
C LEU A 204 -13.35 -14.88 -0.47
N ASN A 205 -14.35 -14.89 -1.34
CA ASN A 205 -15.78 -15.00 -0.92
C ASN A 205 -16.08 -16.32 -0.22
N ALA A 206 -15.49 -17.43 -0.67
CA ALA A 206 -15.67 -18.71 -0.01
C ALA A 206 -15.10 -18.68 1.42
N ILE A 207 -13.89 -18.10 1.59
CA ILE A 207 -13.27 -17.93 2.91
C ILE A 207 -14.14 -17.02 3.78
N ALA A 208 -14.56 -15.84 3.28
CA ALA A 208 -15.35 -14.88 4.03
C ALA A 208 -16.69 -15.45 4.53
N LYS A 209 -17.32 -16.35 3.75
CA LYS A 209 -18.57 -17.03 4.14
C LYS A 209 -18.38 -18.00 5.31
N MET A 210 -17.20 -18.57 5.47
CA MET A 210 -16.87 -19.50 6.55
C MET A 210 -16.42 -18.77 7.84
N MET A 211 -16.16 -17.47 7.75
CA MET A 211 -15.76 -16.67 8.90
C MET A 211 -16.97 -16.16 9.68
N GLU A 212 -16.87 -16.22 11.00
CA GLU A 212 -17.76 -15.49 11.88
C GLU A 212 -17.61 -13.98 11.69
N GLU A 213 -18.60 -13.19 12.14
CA GLU A 213 -18.52 -11.72 12.06
C GLU A 213 -17.34 -11.21 12.89
N SER A 214 -16.37 -10.63 12.23
CA SER A 214 -15.09 -10.24 12.82
C SER A 214 -14.35 -9.19 11.97
N VAL A 215 -13.31 -8.59 12.55
CA VAL A 215 -12.37 -7.73 11.84
C VAL A 215 -11.80 -8.42 10.58
N GLY A 216 -11.45 -9.69 10.71
CA GLY A 216 -10.96 -10.50 9.59
C GLY A 216 -11.96 -10.60 8.44
N LYS A 217 -13.25 -10.80 8.75
CA LYS A 217 -14.32 -10.84 7.74
C LYS A 217 -14.53 -9.48 7.08
N GLN A 218 -14.52 -8.39 7.85
CA GLN A 218 -14.61 -7.02 7.32
C GLN A 218 -13.47 -6.72 6.35
N PHE A 219 -12.23 -7.09 6.71
CA PHE A 219 -11.08 -7.01 5.82
C PHE A 219 -11.32 -7.77 4.51
N MET A 220 -11.76 -9.02 4.59
CA MET A 220 -12.00 -9.84 3.40
C MET A 220 -13.03 -9.23 2.46
N LEU A 221 -14.14 -8.72 3.01
CA LEU A 221 -15.18 -8.04 2.22
C LEU A 221 -14.66 -6.74 1.59
N GLY A 222 -13.85 -5.98 2.32
CA GLY A 222 -13.18 -4.77 1.80
C GLY A 222 -12.20 -5.09 0.66
N LEU A 223 -11.38 -6.13 0.81
CA LEU A 223 -10.47 -6.59 -0.22
C LEU A 223 -11.21 -7.04 -1.50
N ILE A 224 -12.29 -7.81 -1.35
CA ILE A 224 -13.15 -8.23 -2.47
C ILE A 224 -13.71 -7.00 -3.19
N LYS A 225 -14.16 -5.97 -2.45
CA LYS A 225 -14.64 -4.70 -3.04
C LYS A 225 -13.55 -4.03 -3.88
N LYS A 226 -12.30 -3.98 -3.39
CA LYS A 226 -11.16 -3.44 -4.14
C LYS A 226 -10.84 -4.25 -5.41
N LEU A 227 -10.94 -5.56 -5.36
CA LEU A 227 -10.78 -6.40 -6.54
C LEU A 227 -11.89 -6.20 -7.58
N ILE A 228 -13.12 -5.88 -7.15
CA ILE A 228 -14.21 -5.49 -8.07
C ILE A 228 -13.90 -4.16 -8.75
N GLU A 229 -13.36 -3.18 -8.01
CA GLU A 229 -12.93 -1.90 -8.57
C GLU A 229 -11.80 -2.11 -9.60
N LEU A 230 -10.80 -2.93 -9.27
CA LEU A 230 -9.71 -3.30 -10.17
C LEU A 230 -10.24 -3.98 -11.44
N GLU A 231 -11.14 -4.95 -11.33
CA GLU A 231 -11.76 -5.63 -12.49
C GLU A 231 -12.52 -4.66 -13.39
N LYS A 232 -13.24 -3.69 -12.82
CA LYS A 232 -13.93 -2.63 -13.57
C LYS A 232 -12.94 -1.73 -14.30
N SER A 233 -11.79 -1.44 -13.72
CA SER A 233 -10.75 -0.61 -14.35
C SER A 233 -10.11 -1.29 -15.56
N LEU A 234 -10.08 -2.62 -15.59
CA LEU A 234 -9.65 -3.42 -16.74
C LEU A 234 -10.73 -3.51 -17.85
N THR A 235 -11.92 -2.92 -17.62
CA THR A 235 -12.95 -2.82 -18.64
C THR A 235 -12.76 -1.51 -19.39
N PRO A 236 -12.52 -1.49 -20.71
CA PRO A 236 -12.47 -0.24 -21.45
C PRO A 236 -13.76 0.54 -21.21
N LYS A 237 -13.65 1.77 -20.70
CA LYS A 237 -14.84 2.63 -20.60
C LYS A 237 -15.33 2.89 -22.03
N LYS A 238 -16.55 2.44 -22.35
CA LYS A 238 -17.23 2.88 -23.59
C LYS A 238 -17.26 4.41 -23.56
N ARG A 239 -16.51 5.05 -24.45
CA ARG A 239 -16.59 6.49 -24.64
C ARG A 239 -18.00 6.83 -25.12
N LYS A 240 -18.59 7.90 -24.59
CA LYS A 240 -19.81 8.49 -25.18
C LYS A 240 -19.47 8.89 -26.62
N ASP A 241 -20.15 8.26 -27.55
CA ASP A 241 -19.93 8.46 -28.97
C ASP A 241 -20.13 9.94 -29.35
N MET A 242 -19.06 10.56 -29.86
CA MET A 242 -19.18 11.76 -30.65
C MET A 242 -19.61 11.37 -32.08
N PRO A 243 -20.39 12.15 -32.79
CA PRO A 243 -20.80 11.85 -34.15
C PRO A 243 -19.62 11.98 -35.12
N VAL A 244 -18.90 10.88 -35.29
CA VAL A 244 -17.88 10.65 -36.31
C VAL A 244 -18.31 9.36 -37.01
N ASP A 245 -18.14 9.28 -38.33
CA ASP A 245 -18.41 8.06 -39.09
C ASP A 245 -17.74 6.86 -38.37
N SER A 246 -18.55 5.87 -38.00
CA SER A 246 -18.07 4.71 -37.22
C SER A 246 -16.98 3.94 -37.95
N THR A 247 -17.05 3.85 -39.28
CA THR A 247 -16.08 3.16 -40.14
C THR A 247 -14.70 3.84 -40.11
N ILE A 248 -14.64 5.16 -40.16
CA ILE A 248 -13.36 5.92 -40.09
C ILE A 248 -12.72 5.81 -38.72
N ARG A 249 -13.56 5.86 -37.67
CA ARG A 249 -13.07 5.68 -36.28
C ARG A 249 -12.54 4.28 -36.04
N ASP A 250 -13.19 3.25 -36.54
CA ASP A 250 -12.79 1.86 -36.40
C ASP A 250 -11.46 1.60 -37.11
N LYS A 251 -11.25 2.18 -38.29
CA LYS A 251 -9.97 2.20 -39.00
C LYS A 251 -8.89 2.87 -38.14
N ALA A 252 -9.14 4.08 -37.63
CA ALA A 252 -8.18 4.78 -36.80
C ALA A 252 -7.77 3.98 -35.54
N ARG A 253 -8.73 3.28 -34.92
CA ARG A 253 -8.46 2.39 -33.76
C ARG A 253 -7.71 1.12 -34.10
N ALA A 254 -7.79 0.67 -35.36
CA ALA A 254 -7.05 -0.49 -35.84
C ALA A 254 -5.56 -0.19 -36.06
N TYR A 255 -5.16 1.09 -36.13
CA TYR A 255 -3.75 1.46 -36.27
C TYR A 255 -2.93 0.94 -35.07
N PRO A 256 -1.87 0.12 -35.30
CA PRO A 256 -1.18 -0.55 -34.20
C PRO A 256 -0.50 0.44 -33.24
N ILE A 257 -0.74 0.31 -31.94
CA ILE A 257 -0.11 1.11 -30.89
C ILE A 257 1.42 1.03 -30.95
N GLN A 258 1.96 -0.13 -31.36
CA GLN A 258 3.40 -0.38 -31.48
C GLN A 258 4.08 0.53 -32.51
N ASN A 259 3.32 1.10 -33.44
CA ASN A 259 3.83 2.06 -34.42
C ASN A 259 4.00 3.48 -33.85
N LEU A 260 3.36 3.74 -32.70
CA LEU A 260 3.45 5.04 -32.02
C LEU A 260 4.41 5.02 -30.83
N ILE A 261 4.49 3.91 -30.11
CA ILE A 261 5.32 3.78 -28.90
C ILE A 261 6.11 2.47 -28.93
N LYS A 262 7.31 2.50 -28.33
CA LYS A 262 8.17 1.31 -28.22
C LYS A 262 7.62 0.37 -27.15
N VAL A 263 7.00 -0.73 -27.55
CA VAL A 263 6.50 -1.78 -26.66
C VAL A 263 7.54 -2.89 -26.52
N HIS A 264 7.83 -3.30 -25.29
CA HIS A 264 8.73 -4.41 -25.04
C HIS A 264 8.06 -5.76 -25.41
N THR A 265 8.76 -6.60 -26.17
CA THR A 265 8.23 -7.90 -26.63
C THR A 265 8.65 -9.07 -25.75
N ASN A 266 9.68 -8.90 -24.91
CA ASN A 266 10.27 -9.97 -24.10
C ASN A 266 10.57 -9.53 -22.66
N GLY A 267 10.83 -10.48 -21.78
CA GLY A 267 11.25 -10.26 -20.41
C GLY A 267 10.11 -9.80 -19.48
N ILE A 268 10.51 -9.26 -18.32
CA ILE A 268 9.57 -8.78 -17.26
C ILE A 268 8.71 -7.60 -17.71
N TYR A 269 9.12 -6.90 -18.74
CA TYR A 269 8.37 -5.76 -19.32
C TYR A 269 7.60 -6.14 -20.59
N ARG A 270 7.41 -7.43 -20.87
CA ARG A 270 6.64 -7.88 -22.04
C ARG A 270 5.27 -7.19 -22.09
N ASN A 271 4.91 -6.69 -23.28
CA ASN A 271 3.69 -5.91 -23.53
C ASN A 271 3.61 -4.60 -22.73
N LYS A 272 4.73 -4.05 -22.24
CA LYS A 272 4.80 -2.75 -21.57
C LYS A 272 5.61 -1.75 -22.39
N ALA A 273 5.30 -0.48 -22.17
CA ALA A 273 6.00 0.67 -22.73
C ALA A 273 6.18 1.75 -21.65
N LEU A 274 7.07 2.71 -21.87
CA LEU A 274 7.05 3.94 -21.10
C LEU A 274 5.75 4.70 -21.41
N CYS A 275 5.11 5.23 -20.38
CA CYS A 275 3.84 5.94 -20.54
C CYS A 275 4.05 7.25 -21.31
N PRO A 276 3.31 7.49 -22.40
CA PRO A 276 3.47 8.74 -23.17
C PRO A 276 2.90 9.99 -22.48
N PHE A 277 2.20 9.82 -21.34
CA PHE A 277 1.49 10.89 -20.65
C PHE A 277 2.17 11.43 -19.40
N HIS A 278 3.23 10.77 -18.90
CA HIS A 278 4.08 11.25 -17.82
C HIS A 278 5.52 10.73 -17.98
N SER A 279 6.48 11.42 -17.36
CA SER A 279 7.88 10.99 -17.37
C SER A 279 8.10 9.84 -16.38
N GLU A 280 8.78 8.78 -16.82
CA GLU A 280 9.14 7.63 -16.00
C GLU A 280 10.38 6.93 -16.56
N ASN A 281 11.11 6.21 -15.70
CA ASN A 281 12.31 5.46 -16.08
C ASN A 281 12.03 3.94 -16.25
N SER A 282 10.87 3.48 -15.79
CA SER A 282 10.46 2.07 -15.87
C SER A 282 9.12 1.95 -16.57
N PRO A 283 8.96 1.00 -17.52
CA PRO A 283 7.73 0.83 -18.29
C PRO A 283 6.53 0.53 -17.40
N SER A 284 5.55 1.46 -17.34
CA SER A 284 4.31 1.31 -16.57
C SER A 284 3.04 1.20 -17.43
N TYR A 285 3.14 1.48 -18.74
CA TYR A 285 2.01 1.42 -19.66
C TYR A 285 1.89 0.02 -20.27
N HIS A 286 0.90 -0.76 -19.83
CA HIS A 286 0.63 -2.11 -20.34
C HIS A 286 -0.27 -2.05 -21.56
N VAL A 287 0.18 -2.61 -22.69
CA VAL A 287 -0.54 -2.66 -23.97
C VAL A 287 -1.29 -3.98 -24.09
N TYR A 288 -2.58 -3.92 -24.41
CA TYR A 288 -3.47 -5.06 -24.57
C TYR A 288 -3.66 -5.46 -26.03
N LYS A 289 -4.18 -6.67 -26.26
CA LYS A 289 -4.44 -7.22 -27.60
C LYS A 289 -5.54 -6.47 -28.38
N ASP A 290 -6.41 -5.75 -27.69
CA ASP A 290 -7.46 -4.92 -28.28
C ASP A 290 -6.98 -3.53 -28.69
N ASN A 291 -5.66 -3.34 -28.81
CA ASN A 291 -5.02 -2.09 -29.19
C ASN A 291 -5.32 -0.91 -28.25
N THR A 292 -5.58 -1.21 -26.97
CA THR A 292 -5.63 -0.25 -25.86
C THR A 292 -4.48 -0.50 -24.89
N GLY A 293 -4.30 0.38 -23.92
CA GLY A 293 -3.35 0.14 -22.84
C GLY A 293 -3.73 0.89 -21.57
N TYR A 294 -3.20 0.42 -20.45
CA TYR A 294 -3.41 1.00 -19.13
C TYR A 294 -2.09 1.41 -18.49
N CYS A 295 -2.03 2.64 -17.99
CA CYS A 295 -0.88 3.12 -17.22
C CYS A 295 -1.03 2.72 -15.76
N HIS A 296 -0.15 1.85 -15.27
CA HIS A 296 -0.06 1.46 -13.85
C HIS A 296 0.76 2.44 -13.00
N GLY A 297 1.37 3.45 -13.65
CA GLY A 297 2.09 4.55 -13.00
C GLY A 297 1.17 5.73 -12.62
N SER A 298 1.71 6.94 -12.68
CA SER A 298 1.06 8.16 -12.19
C SER A 298 -0.29 8.49 -12.82
N CYS A 299 -0.58 8.03 -14.06
CA CYS A 299 -1.84 8.36 -14.73
C CYS A 299 -3.03 7.54 -14.21
N GLY A 300 -2.85 6.25 -13.91
CA GLY A 300 -3.92 5.33 -13.47
C GLY A 300 -5.10 5.25 -14.44
N LYS A 301 -4.86 5.34 -15.78
CA LYS A 301 -5.91 5.47 -16.80
C LYS A 301 -5.65 4.58 -18.00
N THR A 302 -6.75 4.21 -18.69
CA THR A 302 -6.72 3.55 -19.99
C THR A 302 -6.66 4.60 -21.10
N TYR A 303 -5.81 4.34 -22.08
CA TYR A 303 -5.68 5.13 -23.31
C TYR A 303 -5.73 4.21 -24.53
N ASP A 304 -6.32 4.68 -25.63
CA ASP A 304 -6.27 3.99 -26.93
C ASP A 304 -5.24 4.66 -27.87
N VAL A 305 -5.08 4.12 -29.05
CA VAL A 305 -4.13 4.61 -30.05
C VAL A 305 -4.42 6.07 -30.43
N ILE A 306 -5.69 6.50 -30.43
CA ILE A 306 -6.09 7.87 -30.75
C ILE A 306 -5.60 8.83 -29.65
N ASP A 307 -5.70 8.44 -28.37
CA ASP A 307 -5.21 9.25 -27.25
C ASP A 307 -3.70 9.48 -27.34
N ILE A 308 -2.97 8.40 -27.65
CA ILE A 308 -1.50 8.46 -27.77
C ILE A 308 -1.10 9.36 -28.94
N TYR A 309 -1.76 9.19 -30.08
CA TYR A 309 -1.51 10.02 -31.27
C TYR A 309 -1.81 11.49 -30.98
N MET A 310 -2.95 11.79 -30.37
CA MET A 310 -3.31 13.16 -29.97
C MET A 310 -2.22 13.78 -29.05
N LYS A 311 -1.68 13.01 -28.14
CA LYS A 311 -0.62 13.47 -27.24
C LYS A 311 0.66 13.77 -28.00
N GLN A 312 1.08 12.93 -28.93
CA GLN A 312 2.29 13.10 -29.72
C GLN A 312 2.21 14.31 -30.66
N GLU A 313 1.03 14.48 -31.30
CA GLU A 313 0.80 15.57 -32.26
C GLU A 313 0.29 16.86 -31.60
N ASN A 314 0.25 16.94 -30.27
CA ASN A 314 -0.27 18.08 -29.50
C ASN A 314 -1.68 18.51 -29.92
N LEU A 315 -2.56 17.53 -30.20
CA LEU A 315 -3.96 17.75 -30.59
C LEU A 315 -4.86 17.77 -29.35
N PHE A 316 -5.77 18.75 -29.27
CA PHE A 316 -6.62 18.94 -28.10
C PHE A 316 -8.09 19.14 -28.50
N GLY A 317 -8.99 18.77 -27.58
CA GLY A 317 -10.44 19.00 -27.72
C GLY A 317 -11.07 18.21 -28.85
N LYS A 318 -12.29 18.66 -29.29
CA LYS A 318 -13.08 17.97 -30.27
C LYS A 318 -12.46 17.99 -31.66
N GLU A 319 -11.90 19.13 -32.06
CA GLU A 319 -11.27 19.28 -33.38
C GLU A 319 -9.98 18.46 -33.47
N GLY A 320 -9.15 18.45 -32.39
CA GLY A 320 -7.97 17.58 -32.33
C GLY A 320 -8.32 16.11 -32.41
N PHE A 321 -9.43 15.70 -31.81
CA PHE A 321 -9.90 14.31 -31.85
C PHE A 321 -10.35 13.91 -33.27
N LYS A 322 -11.10 14.78 -33.99
CA LYS A 322 -11.48 14.52 -35.37
C LYS A 322 -10.28 14.39 -36.29
N LYS A 323 -9.33 15.35 -36.19
CA LYS A 323 -8.08 15.35 -36.93
C LYS A 323 -7.28 14.06 -36.69
N ALA A 324 -7.12 13.64 -35.43
CA ALA A 324 -6.43 12.39 -35.10
C ALA A 324 -7.08 11.15 -35.75
N ILE A 325 -8.41 11.08 -35.77
CA ILE A 325 -9.14 9.98 -36.41
C ILE A 325 -8.93 9.98 -37.93
N GLU A 326 -9.01 11.14 -38.57
CA GLU A 326 -8.79 11.27 -40.01
C GLU A 326 -7.39 10.84 -40.42
N GLU A 327 -6.36 11.35 -39.71
CA GLU A 327 -4.95 11.05 -39.99
C GLU A 327 -4.59 9.58 -39.72
N LEU A 328 -5.05 9.00 -38.59
CA LEU A 328 -4.82 7.59 -38.29
C LEU A 328 -5.53 6.65 -39.27
N SER A 329 -6.76 7.00 -39.68
CA SER A 329 -7.52 6.18 -40.65
C SER A 329 -6.89 6.14 -42.04
N GLN A 330 -6.08 7.13 -42.40
CA GLN A 330 -5.32 7.16 -43.66
C GLN A 330 -4.01 6.37 -43.57
N LYS A 331 -3.49 6.11 -42.34
CA LYS A 331 -2.29 5.34 -42.10
C LYS A 331 -2.55 3.83 -41.91
N THR A 332 -3.83 3.44 -41.80
CA THR A 332 -4.29 2.07 -41.65
C THR A 332 -4.64 1.46 -42.99
#